data_0c6f24503057c96e2339b779588a3f4e
#
_entry.id   0c6f24503057c96e2339b779588a3f4e
#
_cell.length_a   1.000
_cell.length_b   1.000
_cell.length_c   1.000
_cell.angle_alpha   90.00
_cell.angle_beta   90.00
_cell.angle_gamma   90.00
#
_symmetry.space_group_name_H-M   'P 1'
#
loop_
_entity.id
_entity.type
_entity.pdbx_description
1 polymer ?
#
loop_
_entity_poly.entity_id
_entity_poly.type
_entity_poly.pdbx_seq_one_letter_code
_entity_poly.pdbx_strand_id
1 'polypeptide(L)'
;MSMSDRDGFIWTDGKLIPWREANVHVLTHSLHYGMGVFEGIRAYKTPQGTAIFRLPEHVKRLFNGTKIFQMKMPFSSEEITKGIIDVVNSNKLEACYIRPIIFIGSQKLGISPKGNSIHTSIAAWEWGAYLGEDGLNKGIRVKTSSFTRHFVNSSLVRAKASGYYINSILANQEVTANGYDEALLLDTEGYVSEGSGENLFMVRNGIVYTPDLASCLDGITRDSVIQITKDLGYEVREKRLTRDEVYSADEAFFTGTAAEVTPIRELDDRTIGDGKRGPITEKIQKTYFDAVYGRNDKYKSWLTYVK
;
A
#
# COMPACT_ATOMS: atom_id res chain seq x y z
N MET A 1 6.97 22.51 -1.80
CA MET A 1 8.30 22.11 -1.30
C MET A 1 8.64 20.76 -1.92
N SER A 2 9.87 20.58 -2.44
CA SER A 2 10.32 19.32 -3.04
C SER A 2 10.44 18.24 -1.97
N MET A 3 10.21 16.96 -2.33
CA MET A 3 10.45 15.83 -1.41
C MET A 3 11.91 15.71 -0.99
N SER A 4 12.86 16.17 -1.81
CA SER A 4 14.29 16.18 -1.50
C SER A 4 14.72 17.35 -0.62
N ASP A 5 13.91 18.40 -0.51
CA ASP A 5 14.22 19.62 0.24
C ASP A 5 13.34 19.73 1.48
N ARG A 6 13.66 18.93 2.49
CA ARG A 6 12.99 18.93 3.81
C ARG A 6 14.03 18.95 4.92
N ASP A 7 13.64 19.43 6.07
CA ASP A 7 14.40 19.28 7.30
C ASP A 7 14.14 17.90 7.92
N GLY A 8 15.05 17.46 8.77
CA GLY A 8 14.94 16.19 9.48
C GLY A 8 15.94 15.14 9.02
N PHE A 9 15.61 13.88 9.25
CA PHE A 9 16.52 12.75 9.09
C PHE A 9 15.88 11.62 8.27
N ILE A 10 16.72 10.92 7.54
CA ILE A 10 16.41 9.63 6.91
C ILE A 10 17.37 8.60 7.52
N TRP A 11 16.85 7.43 7.89
CA TRP A 11 17.70 6.31 8.28
C TRP A 11 18.23 5.63 7.01
N THR A 12 19.54 5.55 6.89
CA THR A 12 20.22 4.93 5.74
C THR A 12 21.36 4.07 6.24
N ASP A 13 21.34 2.79 5.87
CA ASP A 13 22.40 1.81 6.16
C ASP A 13 22.88 1.83 7.63
N GLY A 14 21.94 1.83 8.55
CA GLY A 14 22.22 1.76 10.00
C GLY A 14 22.37 3.11 10.69
N LYS A 15 22.24 4.22 9.98
CA LYS A 15 22.48 5.57 10.54
C LYS A 15 21.36 6.55 10.16
N LEU A 16 21.07 7.47 11.06
CA LEU A 16 20.30 8.67 10.74
C LEU A 16 21.22 9.69 10.08
N ILE A 17 20.89 10.09 8.86
CA ILE A 17 21.60 11.12 8.11
C ILE A 17 20.65 12.31 7.85
N PRO A 18 21.17 13.54 7.67
CA PRO A 18 20.35 14.68 7.30
C PRO A 18 19.55 14.39 6.01
N TRP A 19 18.28 14.82 5.97
CA TRP A 19 17.38 14.54 4.87
C TRP A 19 17.97 14.84 3.48
N ARG A 20 18.62 16.02 3.34
CA ARG A 20 19.20 16.47 2.07
C ARG A 20 20.46 15.71 1.63
N GLU A 21 21.05 14.94 2.54
CA GLU A 21 22.22 14.11 2.26
C GLU A 21 21.87 12.69 1.80
N ALA A 22 20.59 12.29 1.89
CA ALA A 22 20.12 10.98 1.48
C ALA A 22 20.07 10.86 -0.06
N ASN A 23 21.24 10.80 -0.69
CA ASN A 23 21.41 10.75 -2.13
C ASN A 23 21.96 9.39 -2.57
N VAL A 24 21.67 9.01 -3.81
CA VAL A 24 22.23 7.83 -4.46
C VAL A 24 22.94 8.23 -5.76
N HIS A 25 23.97 7.47 -6.12
CA HIS A 25 24.69 7.71 -7.36
C HIS A 25 23.79 7.39 -8.56
N VAL A 26 23.92 8.16 -9.66
CA VAL A 26 23.11 7.97 -10.89
C VAL A 26 23.24 6.58 -11.49
N LEU A 27 24.39 5.90 -11.29
CA LEU A 27 24.61 4.52 -11.73
C LEU A 27 24.14 3.45 -10.72
N THR A 28 23.31 3.82 -9.75
CA THR A 28 22.68 2.86 -8.85
C THR A 28 21.87 1.86 -9.65
N HIS A 29 22.19 0.57 -9.51
CA HIS A 29 21.61 -0.52 -10.30
C HIS A 29 20.08 -0.51 -10.30
N SER A 30 19.46 -0.30 -9.14
CA SER A 30 18.00 -0.25 -9.02
C SER A 30 17.36 0.89 -9.80
N LEU A 31 18.04 2.03 -10.04
CA LEU A 31 17.53 3.11 -10.90
C LEU A 31 17.42 2.69 -12.36
N HIS A 32 18.32 1.81 -12.84
CA HIS A 32 18.35 1.36 -14.24
C HIS A 32 17.46 0.13 -14.48
N TYR A 33 17.37 -0.77 -13.50
CA TYR A 33 16.76 -2.10 -13.70
C TYR A 33 15.55 -2.37 -12.81
N GLY A 34 15.15 -1.41 -11.96
CA GLY A 34 13.92 -1.50 -11.16
C GLY A 34 13.94 -2.52 -10.03
N MET A 35 15.05 -3.23 -9.80
CA MET A 35 15.15 -4.26 -8.77
C MET A 35 15.34 -3.63 -7.38
N GLY A 36 14.23 -3.32 -6.75
CA GLY A 36 14.15 -2.83 -5.38
C GLY A 36 12.82 -3.29 -4.76
N VAL A 37 12.76 -3.38 -3.44
CA VAL A 37 11.53 -3.66 -2.70
C VAL A 37 11.28 -2.57 -1.68
N PHE A 38 10.02 -2.23 -1.46
CA PHE A 38 9.69 -1.15 -0.54
C PHE A 38 8.40 -1.45 0.23
N GLU A 39 8.17 -0.68 1.27
CA GLU A 39 6.91 -0.68 2.00
C GLU A 39 6.29 0.71 2.04
N GLY A 40 4.99 0.72 2.29
CA GLY A 40 4.23 1.87 2.68
C GLY A 40 3.57 1.57 4.01
N ILE A 41 3.91 2.33 5.04
CA ILE A 41 3.45 2.13 6.40
C ILE A 41 2.87 3.46 6.89
N ARG A 42 1.86 3.42 7.75
CA ARG A 42 1.35 4.64 8.41
C ARG A 42 1.50 4.58 9.92
N ALA A 43 1.84 5.72 10.47
CA ALA A 43 1.70 6.01 11.89
C ALA A 43 0.56 7.02 12.09
N TYR A 44 -0.19 6.83 13.17
CA TYR A 44 -1.35 7.62 13.53
C TYR A 44 -1.18 8.24 14.90
N LYS A 45 -1.68 9.46 15.07
CA LYS A 45 -1.80 10.10 16.38
C LYS A 45 -2.95 9.45 17.15
N THR A 46 -2.63 8.82 18.26
CA THR A 46 -3.60 8.17 19.15
C THR A 46 -3.63 8.86 20.51
N PRO A 47 -4.62 8.59 21.38
CA PRO A 47 -4.64 9.11 22.74
C PRO A 47 -3.42 8.72 23.60
N GLN A 48 -2.73 7.61 23.26
CA GLN A 48 -1.56 7.10 23.98
C GLN A 48 -0.24 7.51 23.32
N GLY A 49 -0.27 8.33 22.28
CA GLY A 49 0.90 8.77 21.50
C GLY A 49 0.87 8.25 20.06
N THR A 50 1.97 8.46 19.35
CA THR A 50 2.13 8.00 17.96
C THR A 50 2.20 6.48 17.92
N ALA A 51 1.38 5.87 17.08
CA ALA A 51 1.35 4.42 16.89
C ALA A 51 1.46 4.04 15.41
N ILE A 52 2.37 3.12 15.10
CA ILE A 52 2.58 2.57 13.76
C ILE A 52 1.64 1.37 13.59
N PHE A 53 0.80 1.41 12.56
CA PHE A 53 -0.18 0.36 12.28
C PHE A 53 0.47 -0.85 11.61
N ARG A 54 0.27 -2.05 12.17
CA ARG A 54 0.70 -3.35 11.64
C ARG A 54 2.20 -3.40 11.27
N LEU A 55 3.06 -2.75 12.07
CA LEU A 55 4.50 -2.69 11.81
C LEU A 55 5.17 -4.07 11.63
N PRO A 56 4.91 -5.08 12.48
CA PRO A 56 5.52 -6.40 12.30
C PRO A 56 5.18 -7.05 10.95
N GLU A 57 3.94 -6.92 10.48
CA GLU A 57 3.50 -7.51 9.22
C GLU A 57 4.10 -6.78 8.02
N HIS A 58 4.24 -5.46 8.09
CA HIS A 58 4.94 -4.69 7.07
C HIS A 58 6.41 -5.07 6.97
N VAL A 59 7.11 -5.19 8.10
CA VAL A 59 8.51 -5.65 8.13
C VAL A 59 8.62 -7.07 7.57
N LYS A 60 7.73 -7.98 7.99
CA LYS A 60 7.70 -9.35 7.46
C LYS A 60 7.51 -9.37 5.94
N ARG A 61 6.59 -8.56 5.38
CA ARG A 61 6.36 -8.49 3.93
C ARG A 61 7.55 -7.90 3.20
N LEU A 62 8.22 -6.89 3.76
CA LEU A 62 9.47 -6.34 3.22
C LEU A 62 10.54 -7.43 3.08
N PHE A 63 10.76 -8.23 4.13
CA PHE A 63 11.71 -9.34 4.10
C PHE A 63 11.29 -10.47 3.15
N ASN A 64 9.99 -10.76 3.02
CA ASN A 64 9.51 -11.70 2.03
C ASN A 64 9.84 -11.22 0.61
N GLY A 65 9.69 -9.93 0.33
CA GLY A 65 10.06 -9.33 -0.96
C GLY A 65 11.56 -9.49 -1.27
N THR A 66 12.44 -9.25 -0.29
CA THR A 66 13.88 -9.47 -0.48
C THR A 66 14.24 -10.93 -0.70
N LYS A 67 13.55 -11.85 0.00
CA LYS A 67 13.72 -13.30 -0.18
C LYS A 67 13.31 -13.73 -1.60
N ILE A 68 12.17 -13.22 -2.11
CA ILE A 68 11.70 -13.51 -3.47
C ILE A 68 12.74 -13.09 -4.50
N PHE A 69 13.41 -11.96 -4.34
CA PHE A 69 14.45 -11.45 -5.24
C PHE A 69 15.86 -11.90 -4.89
N GLN A 70 16.03 -12.79 -3.93
CA GLN A 70 17.34 -13.27 -3.46
C GLN A 70 18.29 -12.13 -3.03
N MET A 71 17.73 -11.04 -2.52
CA MET A 71 18.50 -9.92 -1.98
C MET A 71 18.90 -10.25 -0.54
N LYS A 72 20.22 -10.38 -0.31
CA LYS A 72 20.74 -10.67 1.04
C LYS A 72 20.66 -9.42 1.90
N MET A 73 19.71 -9.39 2.81
CA MET A 73 19.52 -8.26 3.74
C MET A 73 20.76 -8.03 4.60
N PRO A 74 21.26 -6.79 4.67
CA PRO A 74 22.38 -6.44 5.56
C PRO A 74 21.96 -6.21 7.02
N PHE A 75 20.65 -6.09 7.29
CA PHE A 75 20.07 -5.82 8.60
C PHE A 75 19.04 -6.87 8.99
N SER A 76 18.88 -7.12 10.27
CA SER A 76 17.83 -7.98 10.81
C SER A 76 16.46 -7.26 10.81
N SER A 77 15.38 -8.03 11.03
CA SER A 77 14.02 -7.47 11.15
C SER A 77 13.89 -6.54 12.35
N GLU A 78 14.60 -6.81 13.44
CA GLU A 78 14.65 -6.00 14.65
C GLU A 78 15.36 -4.65 14.40
N GLU A 79 16.47 -4.66 13.65
CA GLU A 79 17.19 -3.44 13.27
C GLU A 79 16.34 -2.56 12.33
N ILE A 80 15.65 -3.15 11.37
CA ILE A 80 14.72 -2.40 10.49
C ILE A 80 13.54 -1.84 11.30
N THR A 81 12.95 -2.63 12.17
CA THR A 81 11.88 -2.19 13.07
C THR A 81 12.32 -1.00 13.92
N LYS A 82 13.52 -1.10 14.51
CA LYS A 82 14.12 -0.01 15.29
C LYS A 82 14.37 1.21 14.41
N GLY A 83 14.95 1.04 13.22
CA GLY A 83 15.20 2.13 12.26
C GLY A 83 13.93 2.88 11.86
N ILE A 84 12.81 2.17 11.70
CA ILE A 84 11.49 2.78 11.43
C ILE A 84 11.04 3.63 12.63
N ILE A 85 11.14 3.12 13.85
CA ILE A 85 10.78 3.86 15.07
C ILE A 85 11.70 5.08 15.25
N ASP A 86 13.00 4.91 15.08
CA ASP A 86 14.01 5.97 15.22
C ASP A 86 13.74 7.14 14.26
N VAL A 87 13.36 6.85 13.01
CA VAL A 87 13.03 7.89 12.01
C VAL A 87 11.80 8.70 12.44
N VAL A 88 10.74 8.04 12.89
CA VAL A 88 9.53 8.72 13.36
C VAL A 88 9.83 9.61 14.57
N ASN A 89 10.58 9.10 15.54
CA ASN A 89 10.99 9.83 16.74
C ASN A 89 11.88 11.04 16.42
N SER A 90 12.93 10.82 15.62
CA SER A 90 13.92 11.86 15.30
C SER A 90 13.31 13.03 14.53
N ASN A 91 12.28 12.75 13.74
CA ASN A 91 11.52 13.76 13.00
C ASN A 91 10.31 14.30 13.79
N LYS A 92 10.08 13.83 15.02
CA LYS A 92 8.98 14.26 15.91
C LYS A 92 7.60 14.18 15.26
N LEU A 93 7.36 13.14 14.46
CA LEU A 93 6.14 12.99 13.69
C LEU A 93 5.03 12.34 14.54
N GLU A 94 3.90 13.03 14.70
CA GLU A 94 2.73 12.52 15.42
C GLU A 94 1.87 11.59 14.54
N ALA A 95 1.79 11.90 13.25
CA ALA A 95 1.13 11.09 12.22
C ALA A 95 1.93 11.22 10.93
N CYS A 96 2.24 10.10 10.26
CA CYS A 96 3.09 10.15 9.09
C CYS A 96 2.93 8.92 8.20
N TYR A 97 3.42 9.07 6.98
CA TYR A 97 3.70 7.97 6.07
C TYR A 97 5.18 7.60 6.17
N ILE A 98 5.47 6.31 6.19
CA ILE A 98 6.82 5.76 6.35
C ILE A 98 7.12 4.90 5.13
N ARG A 99 8.28 5.13 4.49
CA ARG A 99 8.73 4.49 3.26
C ARG A 99 10.09 3.81 3.47
N PRO A 100 10.12 2.57 3.96
CA PRO A 100 11.33 1.75 3.82
C PRO A 100 11.50 1.33 2.36
N ILE A 101 12.76 1.38 1.89
CA ILE A 101 13.16 0.87 0.57
C ILE A 101 14.47 0.13 0.68
N ILE A 102 14.56 -1.02 0.01
CA ILE A 102 15.75 -1.83 -0.11
C ILE A 102 16.11 -1.88 -1.59
N PHE A 103 17.35 -1.53 -1.92
CA PHE A 103 17.77 -1.37 -3.30
C PHE A 103 19.22 -1.84 -3.53
N ILE A 104 19.56 -2.08 -4.78
CA ILE A 104 20.88 -2.54 -5.21
C ILE A 104 21.73 -1.33 -5.58
N GLY A 105 22.95 -1.27 -5.04
CA GLY A 105 23.90 -0.17 -5.17
C GLY A 105 24.53 -0.02 -6.54
N SER A 106 25.67 0.69 -6.61
CA SER A 106 26.26 1.23 -7.84
C SER A 106 27.63 0.64 -8.22
N GLN A 107 28.01 -0.51 -7.65
CA GLN A 107 29.35 -1.08 -7.90
C GLN A 107 29.52 -1.60 -9.33
N LYS A 108 28.44 -2.18 -9.91
CA LYS A 108 28.43 -2.73 -11.27
C LYS A 108 27.09 -2.48 -11.94
N LEU A 109 27.12 -2.21 -13.24
CA LEU A 109 25.95 -2.22 -14.11
C LEU A 109 25.89 -3.54 -14.91
N GLY A 110 24.71 -3.88 -15.37
CA GLY A 110 24.37 -5.07 -16.11
C GLY A 110 23.18 -5.82 -15.46
N ILE A 111 22.58 -6.74 -16.18
CA ILE A 111 21.38 -7.44 -15.71
C ILE A 111 21.64 -8.22 -14.40
N SER A 112 22.83 -8.78 -14.24
CA SER A 112 23.19 -9.51 -13.01
C SER A 112 23.48 -8.53 -11.86
N PRO A 113 22.76 -8.60 -10.73
CA PRO A 113 23.02 -7.77 -9.56
C PRO A 113 24.24 -8.23 -8.75
N LYS A 114 24.85 -9.36 -9.14
CA LYS A 114 25.95 -9.99 -8.38
C LYS A 114 27.16 -9.05 -8.26
N GLY A 115 27.62 -8.84 -7.04
CA GLY A 115 28.78 -7.99 -6.72
C GLY A 115 28.38 -6.55 -6.41
N ASN A 116 27.09 -6.22 -6.35
CA ASN A 116 26.61 -4.97 -5.81
C ASN A 116 26.23 -5.13 -4.32
N SER A 117 26.40 -4.06 -3.55
CA SER A 117 25.88 -3.96 -2.19
C SER A 117 24.36 -3.81 -2.19
N ILE A 118 23.73 -4.25 -1.11
CA ILE A 118 22.31 -4.00 -0.82
C ILE A 118 22.25 -2.84 0.17
N HIS A 119 21.48 -1.84 -0.15
CA HIS A 119 21.25 -0.65 0.67
C HIS A 119 19.82 -0.64 1.20
N THR A 120 19.64 0.00 2.35
CA THR A 120 18.32 0.21 2.97
C THR A 120 18.20 1.66 3.39
N SER A 121 17.10 2.32 2.97
CA SER A 121 16.75 3.65 3.45
C SER A 121 15.32 3.66 3.96
N ILE A 122 15.06 4.44 5.02
CA ILE A 122 13.75 4.60 5.65
C ILE A 122 13.49 6.09 5.80
N ALA A 123 12.52 6.61 5.07
CA ALA A 123 12.05 7.99 5.18
C ALA A 123 10.65 8.04 5.82
N ALA A 124 10.35 9.10 6.56
CA ALA A 124 9.00 9.34 7.09
C ALA A 124 8.64 10.83 6.95
N TRP A 125 7.39 11.10 6.58
CA TRP A 125 6.90 12.48 6.40
C TRP A 125 5.40 12.58 6.64
N GLU A 126 4.94 13.77 7.01
CA GLU A 126 3.51 14.04 7.10
C GLU A 126 2.84 13.89 5.72
N TRP A 127 1.77 13.11 5.67
CA TRP A 127 1.00 12.90 4.45
C TRP A 127 -0.49 12.77 4.76
N GLY A 128 -1.32 13.57 4.12
CA GLY A 128 -2.76 13.57 4.27
C GLY A 128 -3.46 12.39 3.59
N ALA A 129 -4.77 12.52 3.37
CA ALA A 129 -5.56 11.53 2.64
C ALA A 129 -5.12 11.45 1.18
N TYR A 130 -4.69 10.27 0.71
CA TYR A 130 -4.14 10.05 -0.63
C TYR A 130 -5.14 10.38 -1.75
N LEU A 131 -6.40 9.95 -1.60
CA LEU A 131 -7.48 10.20 -2.55
C LEU A 131 -8.40 11.36 -2.11
N GLY A 132 -7.90 12.21 -1.18
CA GLY A 132 -8.63 13.35 -0.66
C GLY A 132 -9.71 12.98 0.37
N GLU A 133 -10.08 13.94 1.21
CA GLU A 133 -11.16 13.75 2.21
C GLU A 133 -12.52 13.54 1.55
N ASP A 134 -12.78 14.19 0.43
CA ASP A 134 -14.00 13.99 -0.36
C ASP A 134 -14.10 12.56 -0.89
N GLY A 135 -13.00 11.97 -1.35
CA GLY A 135 -12.93 10.59 -1.78
C GLY A 135 -13.31 9.62 -0.67
N LEU A 136 -12.79 9.84 0.54
CA LEU A 136 -13.10 9.00 1.72
C LEU A 136 -14.57 9.08 2.14
N ASN A 137 -15.22 10.22 1.94
CA ASN A 137 -16.60 10.44 2.40
C ASN A 137 -17.66 10.19 1.32
N LYS A 138 -17.41 10.65 0.08
CA LYS A 138 -18.39 10.60 -1.02
C LYS A 138 -18.14 9.43 -1.98
N GLY A 139 -16.94 8.83 -1.92
CA GLY A 139 -16.49 7.83 -2.87
C GLY A 139 -15.88 8.42 -4.14
N ILE A 140 -15.08 7.61 -4.82
CA ILE A 140 -14.31 7.98 -6.01
C ILE A 140 -14.91 7.39 -7.29
N ARG A 141 -14.51 7.96 -8.43
CA ARG A 141 -14.80 7.44 -9.77
C ARG A 141 -13.63 6.58 -10.24
N VAL A 142 -13.91 5.36 -10.62
CA VAL A 142 -12.92 4.36 -11.04
C VAL A 142 -13.15 3.97 -12.50
N LYS A 143 -12.06 3.76 -13.23
CA LYS A 143 -12.11 3.25 -14.59
C LYS A 143 -11.27 1.98 -14.72
N THR A 144 -11.81 0.98 -15.45
CA THR A 144 -11.03 -0.16 -15.85
C THR A 144 -9.97 0.29 -16.87
N SER A 145 -8.70 0.08 -16.53
CA SER A 145 -7.58 0.39 -17.42
C SER A 145 -7.50 -0.57 -18.60
N SER A 146 -6.97 -0.09 -19.72
CA SER A 146 -6.59 -0.95 -20.86
C SER A 146 -5.34 -1.79 -20.56
N PHE A 147 -4.53 -1.38 -19.56
CA PHE A 147 -3.39 -2.16 -19.08
C PHE A 147 -3.87 -3.26 -18.14
N THR A 148 -3.41 -4.50 -18.39
CA THR A 148 -3.64 -5.62 -17.47
C THR A 148 -2.55 -5.70 -16.41
N ARG A 149 -2.87 -6.29 -15.25
CA ARG A 149 -1.87 -6.69 -14.28
C ARG A 149 -0.94 -7.73 -14.89
N HIS A 150 0.31 -7.74 -14.44
CA HIS A 150 1.31 -8.68 -14.94
C HIS A 150 0.83 -10.14 -14.84
N PHE A 151 1.18 -10.93 -15.83
CA PHE A 151 1.03 -12.38 -15.73
C PHE A 151 1.84 -12.91 -14.53
N VAL A 152 1.26 -13.83 -13.78
CA VAL A 152 1.79 -14.29 -12.48
C VAL A 152 3.21 -14.84 -12.54
N ASN A 153 3.67 -15.32 -13.71
CA ASN A 153 5.03 -15.81 -13.91
C ASN A 153 5.92 -14.82 -14.68
N SER A 154 5.44 -13.62 -15.03
CA SER A 154 6.28 -12.53 -15.57
C SER A 154 6.70 -11.54 -14.48
N SER A 155 5.92 -11.44 -13.42
CA SER A 155 6.28 -10.67 -12.24
C SER A 155 5.74 -11.35 -10.97
N LEU A 156 6.51 -11.29 -9.90
CA LEU A 156 6.19 -11.96 -8.65
C LEU A 156 5.44 -11.01 -7.72
N VAL A 157 4.13 -10.86 -7.94
CA VAL A 157 3.26 -9.83 -7.32
C VAL A 157 3.26 -9.81 -5.78
N ARG A 158 3.71 -10.88 -5.13
CA ARG A 158 3.90 -10.93 -3.66
C ARG A 158 5.05 -10.04 -3.17
N ALA A 159 5.97 -9.66 -4.06
CA ALA A 159 6.99 -8.68 -3.75
C ALA A 159 6.49 -7.28 -4.12
N LYS A 160 6.46 -6.35 -3.14
CA LYS A 160 6.16 -4.94 -3.40
C LYS A 160 7.39 -4.27 -4.03
N ALA A 161 7.57 -4.52 -5.34
CA ALA A 161 8.79 -4.21 -6.07
C ALA A 161 8.70 -2.90 -6.87
N SER A 162 9.77 -2.11 -6.85
CA SER A 162 9.83 -0.80 -7.51
C SER A 162 9.53 -0.89 -9.01
N GLY A 163 10.12 -1.87 -9.72
CA GLY A 163 9.94 -2.02 -11.16
C GLY A 163 8.51 -2.39 -11.60
N TYR A 164 7.71 -2.97 -10.72
CA TYR A 164 6.34 -3.34 -11.04
C TYR A 164 5.37 -2.15 -11.04
N TYR A 165 5.76 -1.05 -10.38
CA TYR A 165 4.95 0.16 -10.33
C TYR A 165 4.85 0.92 -11.65
N ILE A 166 5.66 0.59 -12.65
CA ILE A 166 5.49 1.12 -14.01
C ILE A 166 4.09 0.78 -14.54
N ASN A 167 3.62 -0.46 -14.36
CA ASN A 167 2.27 -0.87 -14.74
C ASN A 167 1.18 -0.06 -14.00
N SER A 168 1.34 0.13 -12.69
CA SER A 168 0.43 0.95 -11.88
C SER A 168 0.40 2.42 -12.34
N ILE A 169 1.58 2.99 -12.66
CA ILE A 169 1.70 4.38 -13.14
C ILE A 169 1.00 4.53 -14.50
N LEU A 170 1.22 3.62 -15.43
CA LEU A 170 0.58 3.67 -16.76
C LEU A 170 -0.94 3.59 -16.65
N ALA A 171 -1.45 2.68 -15.83
CA ALA A 171 -2.89 2.54 -15.60
C ALA A 171 -3.49 3.80 -14.95
N ASN A 172 -2.83 4.35 -13.92
CA ASN A 172 -3.29 5.58 -13.26
C ASN A 172 -3.25 6.79 -14.22
N GLN A 173 -2.18 6.97 -15.00
CA GLN A 173 -2.08 8.04 -16.00
C GLN A 173 -3.18 7.96 -17.06
N GLU A 174 -3.47 6.75 -17.56
CA GLU A 174 -4.55 6.54 -18.52
C GLU A 174 -5.90 7.01 -17.98
N VAL A 175 -6.28 6.55 -16.79
CA VAL A 175 -7.60 6.84 -16.24
C VAL A 175 -7.74 8.28 -15.76
N THR A 176 -6.68 8.88 -15.20
CA THR A 176 -6.70 10.29 -14.78
C THR A 176 -6.77 11.23 -15.97
N ALA A 177 -6.13 10.91 -17.11
CA ALA A 177 -6.31 11.64 -18.36
C ALA A 177 -7.75 11.58 -18.89
N ASN A 178 -8.53 10.59 -18.49
CA ASN A 178 -9.96 10.43 -18.81
C ASN A 178 -10.88 11.02 -17.71
N GLY A 179 -10.35 11.71 -16.70
CA GLY A 179 -11.13 12.39 -15.66
C GLY A 179 -11.64 11.47 -14.54
N TYR A 180 -11.01 10.32 -14.34
CA TYR A 180 -11.29 9.42 -13.22
C TYR A 180 -10.25 9.57 -12.12
N ASP A 181 -10.58 9.11 -10.92
CA ASP A 181 -9.74 9.27 -9.75
C ASP A 181 -8.72 8.13 -9.61
N GLU A 182 -9.11 6.89 -9.98
CA GLU A 182 -8.26 5.70 -9.82
C GLU A 182 -8.58 4.62 -10.86
N ALA A 183 -7.61 3.73 -11.10
CA ALA A 183 -7.70 2.63 -12.04
C ALA A 183 -8.14 1.32 -11.37
N LEU A 184 -8.96 0.53 -12.06
CA LEU A 184 -9.15 -0.88 -11.81
C LEU A 184 -8.37 -1.68 -12.85
N LEU A 185 -7.51 -2.60 -12.42
CA LEU A 185 -6.78 -3.48 -13.32
C LEU A 185 -7.39 -4.88 -13.32
N LEU A 186 -7.48 -5.46 -14.52
CA LEU A 186 -7.81 -6.87 -14.68
C LEU A 186 -6.52 -7.69 -14.76
N ASP A 187 -6.59 -8.96 -14.42
CA ASP A 187 -5.51 -9.90 -14.71
C ASP A 187 -5.49 -10.30 -16.21
N THR A 188 -4.52 -11.11 -16.60
CA THR A 188 -4.36 -11.55 -17.98
C THR A 188 -5.45 -12.51 -18.48
N GLU A 189 -6.31 -13.00 -17.60
CA GLU A 189 -7.47 -13.83 -17.93
C GLU A 189 -8.77 -13.01 -17.93
N GLY A 190 -8.70 -11.69 -17.64
CA GLY A 190 -9.84 -10.78 -17.66
C GLY A 190 -10.62 -10.69 -16.34
N TYR A 191 -10.12 -11.31 -15.26
CA TYR A 191 -10.72 -11.16 -13.95
C TYR A 191 -10.18 -9.93 -13.23
N VAL A 192 -10.98 -9.39 -12.34
CA VAL A 192 -10.58 -8.25 -11.50
C VAL A 192 -9.41 -8.64 -10.61
N SER A 193 -8.34 -7.86 -10.67
CA SER A 193 -7.14 -8.02 -9.86
C SER A 193 -7.14 -7.05 -8.67
N GLU A 194 -6.76 -5.81 -8.91
CA GLU A 194 -6.61 -4.78 -7.87
C GLU A 194 -6.67 -3.38 -8.49
N GLY A 195 -6.62 -2.31 -7.69
CA GLY A 195 -6.39 -0.95 -8.16
C GLY A 195 -4.93 -0.72 -8.57
N SER A 196 -4.54 0.53 -8.87
CA SER A 196 -3.15 0.84 -9.18
C SER A 196 -2.22 0.67 -7.97
N GLY A 197 -2.73 0.87 -6.76
CA GLY A 197 -2.00 0.71 -5.50
C GLY A 197 -2.85 0.15 -4.35
N GLU A 198 -4.06 -0.36 -4.61
CA GLU A 198 -5.08 -0.77 -3.65
C GLU A 198 -5.69 -2.13 -4.00
N ASN A 199 -6.20 -2.86 -2.98
CA ASN A 199 -7.01 -4.05 -3.20
C ASN A 199 -8.50 -3.69 -3.28
N LEU A 200 -9.26 -4.39 -4.13
CA LEU A 200 -10.70 -4.20 -4.30
C LEU A 200 -11.50 -5.06 -3.33
N PHE A 201 -12.58 -4.48 -2.84
CA PHE A 201 -13.71 -5.17 -2.21
C PHE A 201 -15.02 -4.74 -2.87
N MET A 202 -16.00 -5.64 -2.89
CA MET A 202 -17.37 -5.31 -3.23
C MET A 202 -18.35 -5.98 -2.25
N VAL A 203 -19.54 -5.42 -2.14
CA VAL A 203 -20.64 -5.98 -1.34
C VAL A 203 -21.77 -6.34 -2.27
N ARG A 204 -22.35 -7.52 -2.10
CA ARG A 204 -23.57 -7.93 -2.77
C ARG A 204 -24.41 -8.83 -1.87
N ASN A 205 -25.68 -8.50 -1.72
CA ASN A 205 -26.63 -9.23 -0.88
C ASN A 205 -26.12 -9.43 0.57
N GLY A 206 -25.43 -8.41 1.13
CA GLY A 206 -24.87 -8.42 2.48
C GLY A 206 -23.59 -9.25 2.65
N ILE A 207 -23.06 -9.86 1.59
CA ILE A 207 -21.80 -10.60 1.59
C ILE A 207 -20.70 -9.72 1.00
N VAL A 208 -19.52 -9.71 1.63
CA VAL A 208 -18.36 -8.96 1.18
C VAL A 208 -17.45 -9.88 0.36
N TYR A 209 -17.09 -9.45 -0.83
CA TYR A 209 -16.20 -10.20 -1.74
C TYR A 209 -14.93 -9.42 -2.01
N THR A 210 -13.84 -10.15 -2.22
CA THR A 210 -12.55 -9.59 -2.67
C THR A 210 -11.86 -10.59 -3.58
N PRO A 211 -11.07 -10.13 -4.60
CA PRO A 211 -10.28 -11.03 -5.42
C PRO A 211 -9.36 -11.91 -4.58
N ASP A 212 -9.15 -13.15 -5.04
CA ASP A 212 -8.10 -13.98 -4.47
C ASP A 212 -6.70 -13.40 -4.74
N LEU A 213 -5.70 -13.92 -4.05
CA LEU A 213 -4.34 -13.37 -4.11
C LEU A 213 -3.48 -13.93 -5.24
N ALA A 214 -4.07 -14.45 -6.33
CA ALA A 214 -3.31 -15.00 -7.44
C ALA A 214 -2.58 -13.90 -8.24
N SER A 215 -3.26 -12.78 -8.49
CA SER A 215 -2.76 -11.70 -9.35
C SER A 215 -2.59 -10.34 -8.65
N CYS A 216 -2.83 -10.25 -7.36
CA CYS A 216 -2.74 -9.00 -6.60
C CYS A 216 -1.79 -9.09 -5.40
N LEU A 217 -1.38 -7.92 -4.90
CA LEU A 217 -0.56 -7.84 -3.70
C LEU A 217 -1.34 -8.31 -2.47
N ASP A 218 -0.66 -9.04 -1.59
CA ASP A 218 -1.14 -9.42 -0.26
C ASP A 218 -1.20 -8.18 0.66
N GLY A 219 -2.30 -7.44 0.56
CA GLY A 219 -2.48 -6.15 1.23
C GLY A 219 -2.66 -6.30 2.74
N ILE A 220 -1.88 -5.57 3.54
CA ILE A 220 -2.00 -5.58 5.00
C ILE A 220 -3.30 -4.88 5.45
N THR A 221 -3.69 -3.81 4.75
CA THR A 221 -5.00 -3.19 4.97
C THR A 221 -6.13 -4.12 4.54
N ARG A 222 -5.96 -4.85 3.43
CA ARG A 222 -6.91 -5.90 3.00
C ARG A 222 -7.12 -6.95 4.08
N ASP A 223 -6.05 -7.49 4.64
CA ASP A 223 -6.11 -8.48 5.74
C ASP A 223 -6.84 -7.92 6.96
N SER A 224 -6.51 -6.68 7.36
CA SER A 224 -7.17 -5.99 8.47
C SER A 224 -8.67 -5.80 8.22
N VAL A 225 -9.06 -5.42 6.99
CA VAL A 225 -10.46 -5.24 6.60
C VAL A 225 -11.22 -6.55 6.56
N ILE A 226 -10.60 -7.65 6.10
CA ILE A 226 -11.20 -8.99 6.16
C ILE A 226 -11.51 -9.37 7.63
N GLN A 227 -10.56 -9.16 8.54
CA GLN A 227 -10.76 -9.45 9.96
C GLN A 227 -11.87 -8.57 10.56
N ILE A 228 -11.83 -7.26 10.33
CA ILE A 228 -12.85 -6.31 10.79
C ILE A 228 -14.23 -6.72 10.27
N THR A 229 -14.35 -7.07 8.99
CA THR A 229 -15.62 -7.45 8.36
C THR A 229 -16.21 -8.70 9.02
N LYS A 230 -15.38 -9.72 9.27
CA LYS A 230 -15.80 -10.93 10.01
C LYS A 230 -16.20 -10.60 11.45
N ASP A 231 -15.47 -9.73 12.11
CA ASP A 231 -15.76 -9.30 13.48
C ASP A 231 -17.05 -8.49 13.62
N LEU A 232 -17.45 -7.83 12.54
CA LEU A 232 -18.77 -7.15 12.42
C LEU A 232 -19.91 -8.10 12.07
N GLY A 233 -19.65 -9.40 11.89
CA GLY A 233 -20.63 -10.43 11.61
C GLY A 233 -21.01 -10.59 10.13
N TYR A 234 -20.24 -9.99 9.21
CA TYR A 234 -20.45 -10.16 7.78
C TYR A 234 -19.64 -11.35 7.25
N GLU A 235 -20.24 -12.07 6.30
CA GLU A 235 -19.51 -13.10 5.55
C GLU A 235 -18.52 -12.46 4.57
N VAL A 236 -17.31 -13.02 4.50
CA VAL A 236 -16.28 -12.61 3.52
C VAL A 236 -15.93 -13.78 2.64
N ARG A 237 -15.97 -13.57 1.32
CA ARG A 237 -15.58 -14.56 0.32
C ARG A 237 -14.44 -14.04 -0.56
N GLU A 238 -13.35 -14.78 -0.56
CA GLU A 238 -12.24 -14.58 -1.48
C GLU A 238 -12.47 -15.44 -2.73
N LYS A 239 -12.61 -14.81 -3.89
CA LYS A 239 -12.83 -15.51 -5.15
C LYS A 239 -12.38 -14.66 -6.34
N ARG A 240 -12.22 -15.26 -7.51
CA ARG A 240 -12.13 -14.52 -8.76
C ARG A 240 -13.43 -13.76 -9.02
N LEU A 241 -13.30 -12.48 -9.38
CA LEU A 241 -14.43 -11.59 -9.67
C LEU A 241 -14.37 -11.17 -11.14
N THR A 242 -15.53 -11.12 -11.77
CA THR A 242 -15.65 -10.51 -13.08
C THR A 242 -16.01 -9.02 -12.95
N ARG A 243 -15.73 -8.25 -13.98
CA ARG A 243 -16.01 -6.81 -13.99
C ARG A 243 -17.51 -6.49 -13.87
N ASP A 244 -18.36 -7.30 -14.51
CA ASP A 244 -19.83 -7.17 -14.46
C ASP A 244 -20.39 -7.52 -13.07
N GLU A 245 -19.73 -8.37 -12.28
CA GLU A 245 -20.09 -8.56 -10.87
C GLU A 245 -19.89 -7.26 -10.08
N VAL A 246 -18.78 -6.53 -10.34
CA VAL A 246 -18.54 -5.24 -9.69
C VAL A 246 -19.53 -4.18 -10.17
N TYR A 247 -19.90 -4.13 -11.44
CA TYR A 247 -20.94 -3.20 -11.93
C TYR A 247 -22.29 -3.39 -11.27
N SER A 248 -22.61 -4.62 -10.88
CA SER A 248 -23.89 -4.98 -10.24
C SER A 248 -23.79 -5.09 -8.71
N ALA A 249 -22.68 -4.62 -8.12
CA ALA A 249 -22.49 -4.61 -6.67
C ALA A 249 -23.41 -3.57 -5.98
N ASP A 250 -23.81 -3.88 -4.75
CA ASP A 250 -24.52 -2.93 -3.88
C ASP A 250 -23.58 -1.85 -3.36
N GLU A 251 -22.31 -2.20 -3.10
CA GLU A 251 -21.25 -1.31 -2.66
C GLU A 251 -19.90 -1.80 -3.20
N ALA A 252 -18.95 -0.88 -3.38
CA ALA A 252 -17.57 -1.23 -3.68
C ALA A 252 -16.61 -0.26 -2.97
N PHE A 253 -15.41 -0.72 -2.64
CA PHE A 253 -14.37 0.11 -2.03
C PHE A 253 -12.98 -0.45 -2.27
N PHE A 254 -12.00 0.43 -2.23
CA PHE A 254 -10.58 0.09 -2.22
C PHE A 254 -10.00 0.08 -0.81
N THR A 255 -8.93 -0.71 -0.63
CA THR A 255 -8.14 -0.76 0.62
C THR A 255 -6.65 -0.69 0.33
N GLY A 256 -5.95 0.15 1.07
CA GLY A 256 -4.49 0.28 0.97
C GLY A 256 -3.94 1.13 2.11
N THR A 257 -2.64 1.08 2.35
CA THR A 257 -2.03 1.91 3.41
C THR A 257 -2.19 3.41 3.11
N ALA A 258 -2.06 3.81 1.84
CA ALA A 258 -2.22 5.20 1.43
C ALA A 258 -3.71 5.59 1.31
N ALA A 259 -4.51 4.74 0.68
CA ALA A 259 -5.93 4.95 0.41
C ALA A 259 -6.83 4.62 1.62
N GLU A 260 -6.30 3.93 2.64
CA GLU A 260 -7.06 3.47 3.80
C GLU A 260 -8.26 2.59 3.38
N VAL A 261 -9.49 3.01 3.61
CA VAL A 261 -10.71 2.39 3.09
C VAL A 261 -11.46 3.44 2.30
N THR A 262 -11.40 3.39 0.99
CA THR A 262 -11.96 4.41 0.10
C THR A 262 -13.13 3.84 -0.70
N PRO A 263 -14.37 4.35 -0.51
CA PRO A 263 -15.54 3.92 -1.26
C PRO A 263 -15.40 4.20 -2.76
N ILE A 264 -15.99 3.34 -3.59
CA ILE A 264 -16.14 3.52 -5.04
C ILE A 264 -17.61 3.83 -5.33
N ARG A 265 -17.90 5.00 -5.89
CA ARG A 265 -19.28 5.40 -6.24
C ARG A 265 -19.63 5.12 -7.70
N GLU A 266 -18.63 4.94 -8.54
CA GLU A 266 -18.79 4.76 -9.98
C GLU A 266 -17.64 3.93 -10.56
N LEU A 267 -17.96 3.02 -11.47
CA LEU A 267 -16.98 2.25 -12.23
C LEU A 267 -17.38 2.25 -13.73
N ASP A 268 -16.49 2.74 -14.58
CA ASP A 268 -16.70 2.78 -16.05
C ASP A 268 -18.04 3.46 -16.44
N ASP A 269 -18.30 4.67 -15.90
CA ASP A 269 -19.53 5.45 -16.08
C ASP A 269 -20.82 4.75 -15.57
N ARG A 270 -20.67 3.71 -14.71
CA ARG A 270 -21.78 3.01 -14.07
C ARG A 270 -21.80 3.30 -12.59
N THR A 271 -22.90 3.80 -12.11
CA THR A 271 -23.13 4.02 -10.67
C THR A 271 -23.09 2.69 -9.93
N ILE A 272 -22.32 2.61 -8.85
CA ILE A 272 -22.31 1.48 -7.92
C ILE A 272 -23.31 1.75 -6.81
N GLY A 273 -24.26 0.82 -6.61
CA GLY A 273 -25.35 0.99 -5.63
C GLY A 273 -26.07 2.34 -5.80
N ASP A 274 -26.10 3.15 -4.74
CA ASP A 274 -26.72 4.48 -4.75
C ASP A 274 -25.76 5.61 -5.20
N GLY A 275 -24.59 5.31 -5.73
CA GLY A 275 -23.61 6.31 -6.16
C GLY A 275 -22.91 7.05 -5.01
N LYS A 276 -22.84 6.43 -3.84
CA LYS A 276 -22.22 6.95 -2.62
C LYS A 276 -21.71 5.82 -1.75
N ARG A 277 -20.98 6.16 -0.68
CA ARG A 277 -20.54 5.19 0.33
C ARG A 277 -21.76 4.44 0.90
N GLY A 278 -21.79 3.11 0.76
CA GLY A 278 -22.84 2.28 1.30
C GLY A 278 -22.69 1.97 2.80
N PRO A 279 -23.75 1.47 3.45
CA PRO A 279 -23.77 1.31 4.92
C PRO A 279 -22.80 0.25 5.45
N ILE A 280 -22.52 -0.82 4.69
CA ILE A 280 -21.54 -1.84 5.10
C ILE A 280 -20.14 -1.28 5.00
N THR A 281 -19.81 -0.62 3.90
CA THR A 281 -18.52 0.09 3.71
C THR A 281 -18.31 1.13 4.81
N GLU A 282 -19.33 1.91 5.16
CA GLU A 282 -19.24 2.91 6.22
C GLU A 282 -18.92 2.29 7.59
N LYS A 283 -19.57 1.17 7.94
CA LYS A 283 -19.29 0.43 9.17
C LYS A 283 -17.86 -0.10 9.21
N ILE A 284 -17.40 -0.70 8.11
CA ILE A 284 -16.04 -1.23 7.99
C ILE A 284 -15.03 -0.09 8.12
N GLN A 285 -15.23 1.00 7.37
CA GLN A 285 -14.36 2.18 7.36
C GLN A 285 -14.28 2.80 8.77
N LYS A 286 -15.42 3.01 9.43
CA LYS A 286 -15.46 3.55 10.79
C LYS A 286 -14.67 2.66 11.76
N THR A 287 -14.89 1.34 11.71
CA THR A 287 -14.19 0.40 12.58
C THR A 287 -12.70 0.35 12.30
N TYR A 288 -12.29 0.47 11.03
CA TYR A 288 -10.89 0.59 10.64
C TYR A 288 -10.26 1.86 11.22
N PHE A 289 -10.93 3.01 11.10
CA PHE A 289 -10.42 4.25 11.70
C PHE A 289 -10.39 4.20 13.22
N ASP A 290 -11.37 3.58 13.88
CA ASP A 290 -11.33 3.37 15.33
C ASP A 290 -10.14 2.47 15.73
N ALA A 291 -9.78 1.47 14.90
CA ALA A 291 -8.61 0.62 15.14
C ALA A 291 -7.29 1.39 14.99
N VAL A 292 -7.08 2.10 13.87
CA VAL A 292 -5.80 2.81 13.62
C VAL A 292 -5.56 4.00 14.55
N TYR A 293 -6.63 4.64 15.05
CA TYR A 293 -6.56 5.71 16.04
C TYR A 293 -6.53 5.21 17.50
N GLY A 294 -6.47 3.89 17.72
CA GLY A 294 -6.38 3.31 19.06
C GLY A 294 -7.64 3.48 19.91
N ARG A 295 -8.80 3.67 19.28
CA ARG A 295 -10.11 3.84 19.93
C ARG A 295 -10.85 2.52 20.14
N ASN A 296 -10.37 1.42 19.58
CA ASN A 296 -10.96 0.10 19.69
C ASN A 296 -9.96 -0.88 20.30
N ASP A 297 -10.22 -1.31 21.53
CA ASP A 297 -9.34 -2.17 22.32
C ASP A 297 -9.10 -3.54 21.67
N LYS A 298 -10.05 -4.04 20.89
CA LYS A 298 -9.93 -5.32 20.19
C LYS A 298 -8.72 -5.37 19.24
N TYR A 299 -8.34 -4.23 18.66
CA TYR A 299 -7.25 -4.12 17.67
C TYR A 299 -5.99 -3.45 18.20
N LYS A 300 -5.86 -3.28 19.51
CA LYS A 300 -4.66 -2.65 20.12
C LYS A 300 -3.37 -3.38 19.78
N SER A 301 -3.41 -4.70 19.58
CA SER A 301 -2.25 -5.49 19.17
C SER A 301 -1.72 -5.14 17.78
N TRP A 302 -2.49 -4.43 16.96
CA TRP A 302 -2.08 -3.95 15.64
C TRP A 302 -1.24 -2.66 15.71
N LEU A 303 -1.13 -2.06 16.88
CA LEU A 303 -0.48 -0.78 17.10
C LEU A 303 0.89 -0.97 17.78
N THR A 304 1.94 -0.50 17.13
CA THR A 304 3.27 -0.40 17.71
C THR A 304 3.52 1.05 18.09
N TYR A 305 3.56 1.34 19.39
CA TYR A 305 3.77 2.69 19.88
C TYR A 305 5.22 3.12 19.73
N VAL A 306 5.39 4.34 19.22
CA VAL A 306 6.68 5.03 19.12
C VAL A 306 6.94 5.67 20.47
N LYS A 307 8.03 5.23 21.12
CA LYS A 307 8.42 5.71 22.47
C LYS A 307 9.65 6.62 22.38
#